data_fe9d1255f9216be90d547cfe1eb5b1ae
#
_entry.id   fe9d1255f9216be90d547cfe1eb5b1ae
#
_cell.length_a   1.000
_cell.length_b   1.000
_cell.length_c   1.000
_cell.angle_alpha   90.00
_cell.angle_beta   90.00
_cell.angle_gamma   90.00
#
_symmetry.space_group_name_H-M   'P 1'
#
loop_
_entity.id
_entity.type
_entity.pdbx_description
1 polymer ?
#
loop_
_entity_poly.entity_id
_entity_poly.type
_entity_poly.pdbx_seq_one_letter_code
_entity_poly.pdbx_strand_id
1 'polypeptide(L)'
;MNRYERMNQERKIVDVRKRVAAYCRVSTDHEDQANSFESQQRYFRQYIERNPDWELYEIFADEGISGTNTKKRSEFKRMIACAKEGDFDLIITKEISRFARNTLDSIYYTRDLKKHGVGVIFMNDNINTLDGDAELRLAIMSSIAQEESRKTSERVKWGQKRQMEQGVVFGRSMLGYDVKDGKMTVNEDGAKIVRLIFHKFANENKGTHVIARELREAGITPMRVKEWSNTVILRVIRNEKYCGDLVQKKTFTPDFLSHEKKYNRGEEEFVIIKDHHEPIVSRELFEKANRILDEKSLTQEGKAKHSNRYP
;
A
#
# COMPACT_ATOMS: atom_id res chain seq x y z
N MET A 1 -46.45 46.82 -8.04
CA MET A 1 -45.31 45.87 -7.99
C MET A 1 -45.81 44.56 -7.40
N ASN A 2 -45.77 43.47 -8.17
CA ASN A 2 -46.28 42.15 -7.80
C ASN A 2 -45.35 41.54 -6.69
N ARG A 3 -45.93 40.65 -5.84
CA ARG A 3 -45.21 39.92 -4.78
C ARG A 3 -43.92 39.23 -5.32
N TYR A 4 -43.98 38.71 -6.55
CA TYR A 4 -42.85 38.06 -7.22
C TYR A 4 -41.78 39.05 -7.71
N GLU A 5 -42.17 40.27 -8.06
CA GLU A 5 -41.23 41.34 -8.41
C GLU A 5 -40.46 41.84 -7.18
N ARG A 6 -41.12 41.90 -5.99
CA ARG A 6 -40.44 42.20 -4.73
C ARG A 6 -39.47 41.10 -4.35
N MET A 7 -39.88 39.83 -4.44
CA MET A 7 -38.97 38.69 -4.18
C MET A 7 -37.77 38.66 -5.12
N ASN A 8 -37.93 39.08 -6.38
CA ASN A 8 -36.82 39.17 -7.32
C ASN A 8 -35.94 40.39 -7.07
N GLN A 9 -36.45 41.51 -6.53
CA GLN A 9 -35.67 42.64 -6.09
C GLN A 9 -34.92 42.35 -4.80
N GLU A 10 -35.56 41.69 -3.83
CA GLU A 10 -34.89 41.24 -2.59
C GLU A 10 -33.79 40.23 -2.87
N ARG A 11 -33.89 39.34 -3.88
CA ARG A 11 -32.81 38.47 -4.34
C ARG A 11 -31.62 39.20 -4.97
N LYS A 12 -31.82 40.42 -5.50
CA LYS A 12 -30.71 41.22 -6.08
C LYS A 12 -29.84 41.94 -5.05
N ILE A 13 -30.25 41.97 -3.78
CA ILE A 13 -29.51 42.73 -2.72
C ILE A 13 -28.73 41.81 -1.78
N VAL A 14 -28.81 40.49 -1.93
CA VAL A 14 -27.90 39.64 -1.20
C VAL A 14 -26.59 39.57 -2.01
N ASP A 15 -25.66 40.43 -1.63
CA ASP A 15 -24.26 40.39 -2.09
C ASP A 15 -23.62 39.10 -1.59
N VAL A 16 -23.88 37.99 -2.30
CA VAL A 16 -23.38 36.66 -1.90
C VAL A 16 -21.99 36.49 -2.53
N ARG A 17 -20.99 37.11 -1.91
CA ARG A 17 -19.61 36.78 -2.20
C ARG A 17 -19.43 35.30 -1.96
N LYS A 18 -18.75 34.63 -2.88
CA LYS A 18 -18.36 33.23 -2.68
C LYS A 18 -17.33 33.14 -1.58
N ARG A 19 -17.61 32.31 -0.57
CA ARG A 19 -16.62 31.98 0.47
C ARG A 19 -15.59 31.04 -0.10
N VAL A 20 -14.34 31.45 -0.09
CA VAL A 20 -13.25 30.77 -0.77
C VAL A 20 -12.23 30.26 0.22
N ALA A 21 -11.95 28.97 0.19
CA ALA A 21 -10.84 28.36 0.89
C ALA A 21 -9.65 28.20 -0.06
N ALA A 22 -8.43 28.29 0.46
CA ALA A 22 -7.24 27.92 -0.28
C ALA A 22 -6.59 26.68 0.32
N TYR A 23 -5.97 25.85 -0.53
CA TYR A 23 -5.20 24.71 -0.09
C TYR A 23 -3.79 24.73 -0.64
N CYS A 24 -2.79 24.59 0.24
CA CYS A 24 -1.40 24.47 -0.14
C CYS A 24 -0.68 23.31 0.55
N ARG A 25 0.33 22.77 -0.12
CA ARG A 25 1.22 21.74 0.40
C ARG A 25 2.67 22.08 0.09
N VAL A 26 3.51 22.12 1.12
CA VAL A 26 4.93 22.43 1.03
C VAL A 26 5.77 21.21 1.39
N SER A 27 6.88 20.96 0.68
CA SER A 27 7.82 19.89 1.00
C SER A 27 8.79 20.31 2.10
N THR A 28 9.28 19.41 2.96
CA THR A 28 10.08 19.68 4.16
C THR A 28 11.61 19.68 3.94
N ASP A 29 12.10 19.63 2.71
CA ASP A 29 13.53 19.52 2.47
C ASP A 29 14.21 20.91 2.31
N HIS A 30 14.83 21.44 3.36
CA HIS A 30 15.68 22.62 3.50
C HIS A 30 15.07 23.90 4.10
N GLU A 31 15.93 24.68 4.80
CA GLU A 31 15.65 25.95 5.50
C GLU A 31 15.04 27.08 4.62
N ASP A 32 15.11 26.97 3.31
CA ASP A 32 14.47 27.90 2.35
C ASP A 32 12.94 27.77 2.28
N GLN A 33 12.34 26.83 3.00
CA GLN A 33 10.92 26.45 2.84
C GLN A 33 9.97 27.17 3.77
N ALA A 34 10.39 27.66 4.94
CA ALA A 34 9.56 28.52 5.78
C ALA A 34 9.15 29.78 5.00
N ASN A 35 10.09 30.36 4.26
CA ASN A 35 9.84 31.50 3.36
C ASN A 35 8.90 31.10 2.19
N SER A 36 8.96 29.86 1.71
CA SER A 36 8.08 29.35 0.65
C SER A 36 6.66 29.11 1.16
N PHE A 37 6.48 28.67 2.40
CA PHE A 37 5.16 28.40 3.01
C PHE A 37 4.39 29.71 3.24
N GLU A 38 4.99 30.66 3.92
CA GLU A 38 4.41 32.00 4.14
C GLU A 38 4.16 32.75 2.82
N SER A 39 5.08 32.61 1.86
CA SER A 39 4.94 33.18 0.53
C SER A 39 3.73 32.62 -0.22
N GLN A 40 3.49 31.30 -0.14
CA GLN A 40 2.32 30.69 -0.77
C GLN A 40 1.01 31.14 -0.10
N GLN A 41 0.96 31.19 1.23
CA GLN A 41 -0.22 31.68 1.95
C GLN A 41 -0.51 33.16 1.60
N ARG A 42 0.51 33.99 1.56
CA ARG A 42 0.39 35.41 1.15
C ARG A 42 -0.12 35.54 -0.28
N TYR A 43 0.40 34.70 -1.18
CA TYR A 43 -0.04 34.66 -2.57
C TYR A 43 -1.54 34.32 -2.70
N PHE A 44 -2.01 33.24 -2.03
CA PHE A 44 -3.42 32.86 -2.07
C PHE A 44 -4.32 33.92 -1.45
N ARG A 45 -3.92 34.53 -0.34
CA ARG A 45 -4.66 35.63 0.29
C ARG A 45 -4.81 36.78 -0.69
N GLN A 46 -3.73 37.28 -1.26
CA GLN A 46 -3.76 38.37 -2.23
C GLN A 46 -4.55 38.05 -3.49
N TYR A 47 -4.47 36.77 -3.94
CA TYR A 47 -5.21 36.33 -5.11
C TYR A 47 -6.72 36.34 -4.87
N ILE A 48 -7.18 35.88 -3.73
CA ILE A 48 -8.58 35.85 -3.35
C ILE A 48 -9.10 37.29 -3.11
N GLU A 49 -8.35 38.11 -2.36
CA GLU A 49 -8.72 39.50 -2.02
C GLU A 49 -8.80 40.42 -3.25
N ARG A 50 -8.11 40.09 -4.33
CA ARG A 50 -8.21 40.86 -5.60
C ARG A 50 -9.53 40.64 -6.34
N ASN A 51 -10.25 39.59 -6.03
CA ASN A 51 -11.53 39.32 -6.67
C ASN A 51 -12.68 39.87 -5.79
N PRO A 52 -13.42 40.88 -6.25
CA PRO A 52 -14.49 41.53 -5.45
C PRO A 52 -15.65 40.58 -5.12
N ASP A 53 -15.84 39.50 -5.90
CA ASP A 53 -16.91 38.51 -5.71
C ASP A 53 -16.53 37.40 -4.72
N TRP A 54 -15.33 37.46 -4.14
CA TRP A 54 -14.80 36.43 -3.24
C TRP A 54 -14.54 36.98 -1.85
N GLU A 55 -14.74 36.10 -0.86
CA GLU A 55 -14.37 36.32 0.53
C GLU A 55 -13.51 35.16 1.00
N LEU A 56 -12.35 35.48 1.58
CA LEU A 56 -11.44 34.44 2.11
C LEU A 56 -12.04 33.81 3.36
N TYR A 57 -12.37 32.51 3.29
CA TYR A 57 -12.75 31.72 4.45
C TYR A 57 -11.51 31.34 5.28
N GLU A 58 -10.65 30.51 4.73
CA GLU A 58 -9.42 30.04 5.41
C GLU A 58 -8.39 29.50 4.42
N ILE A 59 -7.11 29.51 4.83
CA ILE A 59 -6.02 28.85 4.09
C ILE A 59 -5.60 27.58 4.83
N PHE A 60 -5.93 26.45 4.28
CA PHE A 60 -5.56 25.12 4.78
C PHE A 60 -4.18 24.75 4.23
N ALA A 61 -3.26 24.39 5.11
CA ALA A 61 -1.89 24.15 4.70
C ALA A 61 -1.31 22.92 5.41
N ASP A 62 -0.90 21.92 4.64
CA ASP A 62 -0.18 20.76 5.13
C ASP A 62 1.31 20.90 4.83
N GLU A 63 2.15 20.76 5.86
CA GLU A 63 3.58 20.62 5.68
C GLU A 63 3.87 19.28 5.02
N GLY A 64 4.55 19.31 3.87
CA GLY A 64 4.93 18.14 3.12
C GLY A 64 5.97 17.31 3.86
N ILE A 65 5.69 16.06 4.10
CA ILE A 65 6.59 15.11 4.75
C ILE A 65 7.30 14.31 3.68
N SER A 66 8.62 14.15 3.83
CA SER A 66 9.42 13.20 3.06
C SER A 66 8.79 11.80 3.07
N GLY A 67 8.92 11.08 1.97
CA GLY A 67 8.17 9.88 1.56
C GLY A 67 8.08 8.68 2.51
N THR A 68 8.44 8.80 3.78
CA THR A 68 8.45 7.68 4.75
C THR A 68 7.54 7.86 5.97
N ASN A 69 6.96 9.04 6.19
CA ASN A 69 6.16 9.29 7.39
C ASN A 69 4.70 9.63 7.05
N THR A 70 3.80 8.71 7.33
CA THR A 70 2.34 8.77 7.12
C THR A 70 1.64 9.76 8.08
N LYS A 71 2.29 10.85 8.51
CA LYS A 71 1.60 11.90 9.26
C LYS A 71 0.49 12.46 8.38
N LYS A 72 -0.67 12.36 8.92
CA LYS A 72 -2.00 12.60 8.37
C LYS A 72 -2.05 14.01 7.80
N ARG A 73 -2.46 14.15 6.55
CA ARG A 73 -2.88 15.40 5.93
C ARG A 73 -4.11 15.94 6.70
N SER A 74 -3.85 16.46 7.89
CA SER A 74 -4.90 16.88 8.83
C SER A 74 -5.69 18.05 8.26
N GLU A 75 -4.97 19.00 7.66
CA GLU A 75 -5.58 20.20 7.11
C GLU A 75 -6.37 19.92 5.85
N PHE A 76 -5.89 19.03 4.98
CA PHE A 76 -6.68 18.55 3.84
C PHE A 76 -7.99 17.88 4.29
N LYS A 77 -7.90 17.00 5.30
CA LYS A 77 -9.11 16.31 5.81
C LYS A 77 -10.09 17.29 6.47
N ARG A 78 -9.56 18.25 7.22
CA ARG A 78 -10.35 19.31 7.84
C ARG A 78 -11.06 20.16 6.77
N MET A 79 -10.33 20.57 5.75
CA MET A 79 -10.89 21.29 4.60
C MET A 79 -12.03 20.52 3.93
N ILE A 80 -11.84 19.22 3.67
CA ILE A 80 -12.89 18.38 3.05
C ILE A 80 -14.12 18.25 3.97
N ALA A 81 -13.92 18.17 5.30
CA ALA A 81 -15.03 18.13 6.26
C ALA A 81 -15.81 19.45 6.25
N CYS A 82 -15.15 20.59 6.40
CA CYS A 82 -15.77 21.92 6.32
C CYS A 82 -16.51 22.15 4.98
N ALA A 83 -15.93 21.69 3.87
CA ALA A 83 -16.58 21.77 2.56
C ALA A 83 -17.91 20.98 2.52
N LYS A 84 -17.94 19.79 3.12
CA LYS A 84 -19.17 18.96 3.19
C LYS A 84 -20.23 19.54 4.13
N GLU A 85 -19.83 20.29 5.14
CA GLU A 85 -20.71 21.04 6.04
C GLU A 85 -21.25 22.34 5.40
N GLY A 86 -20.67 22.74 4.24
CA GLY A 86 -21.11 23.94 3.51
C GLY A 86 -20.53 25.23 4.07
N ASP A 87 -19.37 25.20 4.72
CA ASP A 87 -18.72 26.37 5.30
C ASP A 87 -18.19 27.34 4.24
N PHE A 88 -17.88 26.84 3.04
CA PHE A 88 -17.41 27.63 1.90
C PHE A 88 -17.85 27.02 0.57
N ASP A 89 -17.75 27.80 -0.51
CA ASP A 89 -18.34 27.49 -1.81
C ASP A 89 -17.29 27.11 -2.86
N LEU A 90 -16.01 27.44 -2.62
CA LEU A 90 -14.94 27.28 -3.58
C LEU A 90 -13.59 26.97 -2.88
N ILE A 91 -12.82 26.07 -3.48
CA ILE A 91 -11.43 25.80 -3.10
C ILE A 91 -10.51 26.26 -4.22
N ILE A 92 -9.43 26.94 -3.86
CA ILE A 92 -8.34 27.30 -4.79
C ILE A 92 -7.08 26.56 -4.39
N THR A 93 -6.45 25.92 -5.36
CA THR A 93 -5.16 25.23 -5.19
C THR A 93 -4.29 25.40 -6.42
N LYS A 94 -2.98 25.20 -6.28
CA LYS A 94 -2.03 25.45 -7.35
C LYS A 94 -2.19 24.48 -8.52
N GLU A 95 -2.22 23.19 -8.23
CA GLU A 95 -2.28 22.12 -9.24
C GLU A 95 -2.94 20.85 -8.71
N ILE A 96 -3.49 20.05 -9.62
CA ILE A 96 -4.21 18.82 -9.27
C ILE A 96 -3.32 17.77 -8.60
N SER A 97 -2.03 17.72 -8.97
CA SER A 97 -1.04 16.80 -8.40
C SER A 97 -0.71 17.08 -6.93
N ARG A 98 -1.01 18.29 -6.44
CA ARG A 98 -0.78 18.74 -5.07
C ARG A 98 -2.03 18.67 -4.20
N PHE A 99 -3.19 18.57 -4.81
CA PHE A 99 -4.47 18.57 -4.11
C PHE A 99 -4.67 17.31 -3.26
N ALA A 100 -4.48 16.11 -3.81
CA ALA A 100 -4.53 14.87 -3.03
C ALA A 100 -3.19 14.10 -3.06
N ARG A 101 -3.19 12.80 -2.80
CA ARG A 101 -1.96 11.97 -2.80
C ARG A 101 -1.44 11.72 -4.20
N ASN A 102 -2.32 11.59 -5.13
CA ASN A 102 -2.08 11.38 -6.55
C ASN A 102 -3.21 12.04 -7.35
N THR A 103 -3.06 12.08 -8.65
CA THR A 103 -4.03 12.70 -9.56
C THR A 103 -5.40 12.01 -9.49
N LEU A 104 -5.46 10.69 -9.34
CA LEU A 104 -6.73 9.95 -9.25
C LEU A 104 -7.52 10.28 -7.99
N ASP A 105 -6.84 10.33 -6.84
CA ASP A 105 -7.44 10.76 -5.59
C ASP A 105 -7.93 12.21 -5.69
N SER A 106 -7.16 13.10 -6.35
CA SER A 106 -7.55 14.48 -6.56
C SER A 106 -8.86 14.60 -7.35
N ILE A 107 -8.99 13.84 -8.43
CA ILE A 107 -10.20 13.80 -9.25
C ILE A 107 -11.39 13.23 -8.46
N TYR A 108 -11.16 12.18 -7.67
CA TYR A 108 -12.20 11.62 -6.81
C TYR A 108 -12.75 12.66 -5.81
N TYR A 109 -11.88 13.34 -5.06
CA TYR A 109 -12.30 14.38 -4.13
C TYR A 109 -12.96 15.55 -4.83
N THR A 110 -12.49 15.95 -5.99
CA THR A 110 -13.08 17.03 -6.79
C THR A 110 -14.52 16.72 -7.18
N ARG A 111 -14.78 15.48 -7.63
CA ARG A 111 -16.13 15.04 -7.97
C ARG A 111 -17.03 14.92 -6.74
N ASP A 112 -16.48 14.49 -5.61
CA ASP A 112 -17.21 14.41 -4.35
C ASP A 112 -17.59 15.81 -3.84
N LEU A 113 -16.67 16.77 -3.86
CA LEU A 113 -16.91 18.17 -3.52
C LEU A 113 -17.99 18.81 -4.41
N LYS A 114 -17.96 18.54 -5.71
CA LYS A 114 -18.98 19.04 -6.65
C LYS A 114 -20.39 18.57 -6.29
N LYS A 115 -20.55 17.34 -5.77
CA LYS A 115 -21.86 16.84 -5.29
C LYS A 115 -22.36 17.61 -4.08
N HIS A 116 -21.46 18.21 -3.29
CA HIS A 116 -21.79 19.05 -2.13
C HIS A 116 -21.89 20.54 -2.50
N GLY A 117 -21.84 20.88 -3.80
CA GLY A 117 -21.94 22.26 -4.27
C GLY A 117 -20.65 23.06 -4.18
N VAL A 118 -19.53 22.44 -3.82
CA VAL A 118 -18.23 23.11 -3.68
C VAL A 118 -17.40 22.94 -4.95
N GLY A 119 -16.99 24.08 -5.56
CA GLY A 119 -16.11 24.11 -6.71
C GLY A 119 -14.62 23.97 -6.31
N VAL A 120 -13.77 23.59 -7.27
CA VAL A 120 -12.30 23.59 -7.11
C VAL A 120 -11.66 24.27 -8.33
N ILE A 121 -10.76 25.21 -8.09
CA ILE A 121 -9.92 25.83 -9.12
C ILE A 121 -8.49 25.34 -8.98
N PHE A 122 -7.98 24.71 -10.03
CA PHE A 122 -6.58 24.34 -10.20
C PHE A 122 -5.90 25.38 -11.08
N MET A 123 -5.13 26.27 -10.47
CA MET A 123 -4.61 27.46 -11.14
C MET A 123 -3.65 27.14 -12.29
N ASN A 124 -2.67 26.26 -12.04
CA ASN A 124 -1.66 25.90 -13.03
C ASN A 124 -2.23 25.00 -14.15
N ASP A 125 -3.22 24.18 -13.82
CA ASP A 125 -3.87 23.29 -14.78
C ASP A 125 -4.98 24.00 -15.57
N ASN A 126 -5.30 25.26 -15.19
CA ASN A 126 -6.38 26.05 -15.77
C ASN A 126 -7.73 25.31 -15.81
N ILE A 127 -8.06 24.66 -14.68
CA ILE A 127 -9.31 23.91 -14.51
C ILE A 127 -10.14 24.54 -13.40
N ASN A 128 -11.35 24.94 -13.74
CA ASN A 128 -12.37 25.32 -12.77
C ASN A 128 -13.51 24.30 -12.86
N THR A 129 -13.76 23.57 -11.79
CA THR A 129 -14.74 22.45 -11.79
C THR A 129 -16.20 22.91 -11.93
N LEU A 130 -16.44 24.22 -11.84
CA LEU A 130 -17.77 24.80 -12.10
C LEU A 130 -18.01 25.05 -13.59
N ASP A 131 -16.97 25.01 -14.43
CA ASP A 131 -17.09 25.19 -15.87
C ASP A 131 -17.74 23.98 -16.54
N GLY A 132 -18.43 24.19 -17.66
CA GLY A 132 -19.16 23.14 -18.36
C GLY A 132 -18.27 22.05 -18.96
N ASP A 133 -17.02 22.38 -19.33
CA ASP A 133 -16.03 21.45 -19.90
C ASP A 133 -15.10 20.79 -18.89
N ALA A 134 -15.21 21.18 -17.62
CA ALA A 134 -14.34 20.68 -16.55
C ALA A 134 -14.37 19.15 -16.40
N GLU A 135 -15.56 18.54 -16.53
CA GLU A 135 -15.68 17.09 -16.41
C GLU A 135 -14.95 16.34 -17.54
N LEU A 136 -14.97 16.88 -18.74
CA LEU A 136 -14.21 16.32 -19.86
C LEU A 136 -12.71 16.39 -19.61
N ARG A 137 -12.21 17.54 -19.14
CA ARG A 137 -10.80 17.72 -18.78
C ARG A 137 -10.38 16.78 -17.66
N LEU A 138 -11.17 16.66 -16.60
CA LEU A 138 -10.92 15.74 -15.50
C LEU A 138 -10.94 14.27 -15.96
N ALA A 139 -11.84 13.89 -16.85
CA ALA A 139 -11.89 12.54 -17.41
C ALA A 139 -10.64 12.20 -18.23
N ILE A 140 -10.18 13.13 -19.06
CA ILE A 140 -8.93 12.95 -19.83
C ILE A 140 -7.73 12.83 -18.89
N MET A 141 -7.61 13.70 -17.88
CA MET A 141 -6.51 13.63 -16.90
C MET A 141 -6.56 12.35 -16.07
N SER A 142 -7.76 11.86 -15.73
CA SER A 142 -7.94 10.58 -15.06
C SER A 142 -7.38 9.42 -15.89
N SER A 143 -7.71 9.40 -17.18
CA SER A 143 -7.24 8.36 -18.10
C SER A 143 -5.72 8.37 -18.25
N ILE A 144 -5.12 9.56 -18.37
CA ILE A 144 -3.66 9.73 -18.45
C ILE A 144 -3.01 9.24 -17.15
N ALA A 145 -3.52 9.66 -15.99
CA ALA A 145 -2.96 9.28 -14.69
C ALA A 145 -3.08 7.77 -14.42
N GLN A 146 -4.17 7.13 -14.86
CA GLN A 146 -4.34 5.68 -14.80
C GLN A 146 -3.31 4.97 -15.67
N GLU A 147 -3.11 5.44 -16.89
CA GLU A 147 -2.14 4.85 -17.81
C GLU A 147 -0.69 5.01 -17.31
N GLU A 148 -0.33 6.17 -16.76
CA GLU A 148 0.97 6.38 -16.12
C GLU A 148 1.19 5.45 -14.92
N SER A 149 0.17 5.28 -14.08
CA SER A 149 0.22 4.36 -12.93
C SER A 149 0.39 2.91 -13.39
N ARG A 150 -0.34 2.49 -14.43
CA ARG A 150 -0.22 1.17 -15.05
C ARG A 150 1.19 0.93 -15.57
N LYS A 151 1.72 1.85 -16.39
CA LYS A 151 3.08 1.76 -16.94
C LYS A 151 4.16 1.71 -15.86
N THR A 152 4.01 2.51 -14.81
CA THR A 152 4.93 2.51 -13.67
C THR A 152 4.89 1.17 -12.95
N SER A 153 3.70 0.62 -12.70
CA SER A 153 3.54 -0.71 -12.10
C SER A 153 4.20 -1.81 -12.95
N GLU A 154 4.01 -1.77 -14.26
CA GLU A 154 4.62 -2.73 -15.19
C GLU A 154 6.14 -2.64 -15.21
N ARG A 155 6.71 -1.42 -15.24
CA ARG A 155 8.17 -1.21 -15.15
C ARG A 155 8.75 -1.76 -13.86
N VAL A 156 8.10 -1.50 -12.73
CA VAL A 156 8.53 -2.02 -11.42
C VAL A 156 8.46 -3.55 -11.39
N LYS A 157 7.35 -4.15 -11.85
CA LYS A 157 7.19 -5.61 -11.94
C LYS A 157 8.28 -6.24 -12.83
N TRP A 158 8.54 -5.64 -13.99
CA TRP A 158 9.58 -6.09 -14.90
C TRP A 158 10.97 -6.01 -14.26
N GLY A 159 11.31 -4.88 -13.64
CA GLY A 159 12.58 -4.71 -12.95
C GLY A 159 12.78 -5.71 -11.81
N GLN A 160 11.73 -5.94 -11.00
CA GLN A 160 11.74 -6.95 -9.95
C GLN A 160 11.94 -8.36 -10.51
N LYS A 161 11.23 -8.73 -11.61
CA LYS A 161 11.39 -10.03 -12.25
C LYS A 161 12.84 -10.24 -12.71
N ARG A 162 13.45 -9.25 -13.37
CA ARG A 162 14.86 -9.31 -13.81
C ARG A 162 15.82 -9.50 -12.64
N GLN A 163 15.65 -8.77 -11.55
CA GLN A 163 16.47 -8.94 -10.36
C GLN A 163 16.28 -10.33 -9.72
N MET A 164 15.04 -10.83 -9.66
CA MET A 164 14.77 -12.19 -9.18
C MET A 164 15.47 -13.26 -10.04
N GLU A 165 15.44 -13.12 -11.37
CA GLU A 165 16.13 -14.00 -12.32
C GLU A 165 17.66 -13.96 -12.16
N GLN A 166 18.22 -12.82 -11.73
CA GLN A 166 19.63 -12.64 -11.39
C GLN A 166 20.00 -13.17 -9.99
N GLY A 167 19.06 -13.75 -9.25
CA GLY A 167 19.30 -14.29 -7.92
C GLY A 167 19.20 -13.28 -6.78
N VAL A 168 18.73 -12.05 -7.04
CA VAL A 168 18.52 -11.11 -5.93
C VAL A 168 17.36 -11.59 -5.07
N VAL A 169 17.60 -11.75 -3.77
CA VAL A 169 16.60 -12.23 -2.80
C VAL A 169 15.69 -11.11 -2.36
N PHE A 170 14.41 -11.19 -2.74
CA PHE A 170 13.37 -10.31 -2.22
C PHE A 170 12.75 -10.93 -0.96
N GLY A 171 13.01 -10.34 0.19
CA GLY A 171 12.48 -10.83 1.45
C GLY A 171 13.20 -10.27 2.65
N ARG A 172 12.85 -10.81 3.80
CA ARG A 172 13.49 -10.47 5.09
C ARG A 172 14.22 -11.70 5.61
N SER A 173 15.21 -11.48 6.50
CA SER A 173 15.86 -12.54 7.25
C SER A 173 14.85 -13.52 7.84
N MET A 174 15.17 -14.79 7.87
CA MET A 174 14.34 -15.88 8.36
C MET A 174 15.15 -16.80 9.28
N LEU A 175 14.50 -17.74 9.94
CA LEU A 175 15.22 -18.67 10.81
C LEU A 175 16.34 -19.37 10.05
N GLY A 176 17.56 -19.24 10.53
CA GLY A 176 18.77 -19.82 9.94
C GLY A 176 19.37 -19.05 8.76
N TYR A 177 18.72 -17.99 8.28
CA TYR A 177 19.28 -17.13 7.22
C TYR A 177 19.10 -15.65 7.49
N ASP A 178 20.16 -14.89 7.27
CA ASP A 178 20.13 -13.44 7.18
C ASP A 178 20.05 -13.00 5.72
N VAL A 179 19.19 -12.01 5.45
CA VAL A 179 19.04 -11.40 4.13
C VAL A 179 19.47 -9.95 4.22
N LYS A 180 20.54 -9.62 3.52
CA LYS A 180 21.07 -8.25 3.42
C LYS A 180 21.49 -7.98 1.98
N ASP A 181 21.13 -6.80 1.45
CA ASP A 181 21.50 -6.34 0.11
C ASP A 181 21.15 -7.37 -1.01
N GLY A 182 20.01 -8.05 -0.86
CA GLY A 182 19.54 -9.05 -1.82
C GLY A 182 20.31 -10.38 -1.79
N LYS A 183 21.20 -10.59 -0.81
CA LYS A 183 21.96 -11.82 -0.60
C LYS A 183 21.46 -12.56 0.64
N MET A 184 21.54 -13.89 0.59
CA MET A 184 21.16 -14.77 1.71
C MET A 184 22.40 -15.45 2.25
N THR A 185 22.65 -15.31 3.56
CA THR A 185 23.79 -15.91 4.28
C THR A 185 23.30 -16.75 5.45
N VAL A 186 23.99 -17.86 5.75
CA VAL A 186 23.64 -18.73 6.88
C VAL A 186 23.89 -18.00 8.20
N ASN A 187 22.89 -18.05 9.08
CA ASN A 187 22.99 -17.66 10.48
C ASN A 187 23.05 -18.93 11.32
N GLU A 188 24.22 -19.26 11.87
CA GLU A 188 24.47 -20.54 12.52
C GLU A 188 23.56 -20.82 13.73
N ASP A 189 23.18 -19.81 14.50
CA ASP A 189 22.32 -20.03 15.66
C ASP A 189 20.91 -20.46 15.25
N GLY A 190 20.35 -19.83 14.22
CA GLY A 190 19.10 -20.26 13.64
C GLY A 190 19.23 -21.57 12.84
N ALA A 191 20.34 -21.78 12.16
CA ALA A 191 20.59 -22.99 11.37
C ALA A 191 20.63 -24.25 12.24
N LYS A 192 21.20 -24.19 13.45
CA LYS A 192 21.17 -25.30 14.43
C LYS A 192 19.73 -25.72 14.75
N ILE A 193 18.84 -24.76 14.93
CA ILE A 193 17.43 -25.02 15.21
C ILE A 193 16.75 -25.68 13.99
N VAL A 194 17.02 -25.19 12.78
CA VAL A 194 16.50 -25.77 11.54
C VAL A 194 16.96 -27.23 11.39
N ARG A 195 18.26 -27.50 11.54
CA ARG A 195 18.82 -28.86 11.48
C ARG A 195 18.16 -29.78 12.53
N LEU A 196 17.96 -29.28 13.75
CA LEU A 196 17.27 -30.02 14.82
C LEU A 196 15.83 -30.38 14.44
N ILE A 197 15.08 -29.45 13.86
CA ILE A 197 13.70 -29.68 13.41
C ILE A 197 13.67 -30.78 12.34
N PHE A 198 14.51 -30.69 11.31
CA PHE A 198 14.60 -31.68 10.24
C PHE A 198 15.04 -33.06 10.77
N HIS A 199 16.02 -33.11 11.65
CA HIS A 199 16.48 -34.37 12.27
C HIS A 199 15.36 -35.03 13.08
N LYS A 200 14.70 -34.31 13.97
CA LYS A 200 13.58 -34.81 14.77
C LYS A 200 12.42 -35.32 13.90
N PHE A 201 12.13 -34.60 12.81
CA PHE A 201 11.03 -34.96 11.93
C PHE A 201 11.35 -36.17 11.03
N ALA A 202 12.48 -36.13 10.30
CA ALA A 202 12.82 -37.08 9.26
C ALA A 202 13.55 -38.33 9.78
N ASN A 203 14.31 -38.24 10.89
CA ASN A 203 15.09 -39.34 11.43
C ASN A 203 14.47 -39.94 12.69
N GLU A 204 13.93 -39.11 13.58
CA GLU A 204 13.22 -39.59 14.79
C GLU A 204 11.72 -39.83 14.54
N ASN A 205 11.20 -39.55 13.35
CA ASN A 205 9.78 -39.68 12.95
C ASN A 205 8.79 -38.97 13.91
N LYS A 206 9.23 -37.91 14.58
CA LYS A 206 8.37 -37.13 15.49
C LYS A 206 7.38 -36.29 14.72
N GLY A 207 6.15 -36.20 15.24
CA GLY A 207 5.12 -35.33 14.67
C GLY A 207 5.41 -33.83 14.91
N THR A 208 4.90 -32.97 14.04
CA THR A 208 5.12 -31.52 14.11
C THR A 208 4.64 -30.89 15.43
N HIS A 209 3.57 -31.41 16.02
CA HIS A 209 3.08 -31.00 17.34
C HIS A 209 4.06 -31.34 18.46
N VAL A 210 4.68 -32.54 18.42
CA VAL A 210 5.66 -32.98 19.39
C VAL A 210 6.90 -32.13 19.32
N ILE A 211 7.42 -31.86 18.10
CA ILE A 211 8.59 -31.03 17.87
C ILE A 211 8.33 -29.60 18.39
N ALA A 212 7.16 -29.02 18.10
CA ALA A 212 6.79 -27.69 18.59
C ALA A 212 6.76 -27.61 20.11
N ARG A 213 6.25 -28.68 20.78
CA ARG A 213 6.24 -28.77 22.24
C ARG A 213 7.65 -28.87 22.81
N GLU A 214 8.48 -29.78 22.28
CA GLU A 214 9.86 -29.97 22.75
C GLU A 214 10.70 -28.69 22.62
N LEU A 215 10.52 -27.91 21.53
CA LEU A 215 11.20 -26.64 21.37
C LEU A 215 10.76 -25.59 22.39
N ARG A 216 9.47 -25.55 22.75
CA ARG A 216 8.97 -24.66 23.81
C ARG A 216 9.51 -25.08 25.19
N GLU A 217 9.49 -26.36 25.50
CA GLU A 217 10.01 -26.92 26.78
C GLU A 217 11.52 -26.67 26.92
N ALA A 218 12.27 -26.67 25.82
CA ALA A 218 13.67 -26.34 25.78
C ALA A 218 13.95 -24.81 25.85
N GLY A 219 12.92 -23.95 25.95
CA GLY A 219 13.07 -22.51 26.00
C GLY A 219 13.53 -21.85 24.69
N ILE A 220 13.51 -22.58 23.59
CA ILE A 220 13.90 -22.06 22.27
C ILE A 220 12.76 -21.21 21.73
N THR A 221 13.06 -19.94 21.42
CA THR A 221 12.06 -18.99 20.89
C THR A 221 12.10 -18.93 19.37
N PRO A 222 10.94 -18.87 18.70
CA PRO A 222 10.92 -18.67 17.24
C PRO A 222 11.22 -17.22 16.86
N MET A 223 11.76 -16.99 15.67
CA MET A 223 12.24 -15.66 15.24
C MET A 223 11.14 -14.60 15.09
N ARG A 224 9.91 -14.97 14.68
CA ARG A 224 8.87 -14.00 14.26
C ARG A 224 7.49 -14.20 14.86
N VAL A 225 7.29 -15.26 15.58
CA VAL A 225 6.03 -15.58 16.24
C VAL A 225 6.27 -15.77 17.72
N LYS A 226 5.23 -15.63 18.54
CA LYS A 226 5.39 -15.72 20.00
C LYS A 226 5.82 -17.11 20.45
N GLU A 227 5.30 -18.16 19.79
CA GLU A 227 5.51 -19.55 20.20
C GLU A 227 5.59 -20.49 19.01
N TRP A 228 6.27 -21.62 19.20
CA TRP A 228 6.26 -22.71 18.25
C TRP A 228 4.90 -23.37 18.18
N SER A 229 4.38 -23.54 16.97
CA SER A 229 3.17 -24.30 16.67
C SER A 229 3.45 -25.32 15.56
N ASN A 230 2.56 -26.30 15.40
CA ASN A 230 2.65 -27.24 14.29
C ASN A 230 2.73 -26.56 12.93
N THR A 231 1.97 -25.48 12.74
CA THR A 231 1.96 -24.71 11.48
C THR A 231 3.31 -24.05 11.22
N VAL A 232 4.02 -23.58 12.26
CA VAL A 232 5.36 -23.00 12.11
C VAL A 232 6.35 -24.09 11.71
N ILE A 233 6.31 -25.27 12.36
CA ILE A 233 7.18 -26.40 12.01
C ILE A 233 6.91 -26.86 10.57
N LEU A 234 5.64 -26.99 10.16
CA LEU A 234 5.27 -27.33 8.77
C LEU A 234 5.84 -26.34 7.77
N ARG A 235 5.78 -25.02 8.06
CA ARG A 235 6.37 -23.98 7.20
C ARG A 235 7.88 -24.09 7.10
N VAL A 236 8.57 -24.49 8.18
CA VAL A 236 10.01 -24.74 8.15
C VAL A 236 10.30 -25.93 7.24
N ILE A 237 9.64 -27.08 7.42
CA ILE A 237 9.91 -28.31 6.66
C ILE A 237 9.59 -28.13 5.17
N ARG A 238 8.53 -27.35 4.82
CA ARG A 238 8.13 -27.09 3.44
C ARG A 238 8.93 -26.02 2.71
N ASN A 239 9.83 -25.32 3.41
CA ASN A 239 10.53 -24.21 2.80
C ASN A 239 11.79 -24.65 2.07
N GLU A 240 11.73 -24.64 0.75
CA GLU A 240 12.82 -25.03 -0.17
C GLU A 240 14.11 -24.25 0.00
N LYS A 241 14.07 -23.08 0.62
CA LYS A 241 15.28 -22.29 0.92
C LYS A 241 16.26 -23.06 1.80
N TYR A 242 15.79 -23.97 2.65
CA TYR A 242 16.66 -24.73 3.54
C TYR A 242 17.52 -25.77 2.81
N CYS A 243 17.13 -26.22 1.60
CA CYS A 243 17.98 -27.05 0.75
C CYS A 243 18.77 -26.27 -0.32
N GLY A 244 18.81 -24.94 -0.20
CA GLY A 244 19.56 -24.07 -1.10
C GLY A 244 18.80 -23.52 -2.29
N ASP A 245 17.54 -23.89 -2.49
CA ASP A 245 16.74 -23.43 -3.62
C ASP A 245 16.04 -22.10 -3.31
N LEU A 246 16.05 -21.19 -4.26
CA LEU A 246 15.33 -19.91 -4.16
C LEU A 246 14.09 -19.96 -5.04
N VAL A 247 12.91 -19.93 -4.43
CA VAL A 247 11.63 -19.79 -5.13
C VAL A 247 11.02 -18.45 -4.77
N GLN A 248 10.83 -17.61 -5.77
CA GLN A 248 10.28 -16.26 -5.64
C GLN A 248 8.96 -16.11 -6.42
N LYS A 249 8.32 -14.94 -6.32
CA LYS A 249 7.03 -14.65 -6.94
C LYS A 249 5.87 -15.52 -6.42
N LYS A 250 5.95 -15.92 -5.14
CA LYS A 250 4.89 -16.67 -4.44
C LYS A 250 3.63 -15.84 -4.19
N THR A 251 3.73 -14.52 -4.35
CA THR A 251 2.60 -13.59 -4.31
C THR A 251 2.74 -12.57 -5.42
N PHE A 252 1.62 -12.08 -5.94
CA PHE A 252 1.58 -11.03 -6.95
C PHE A 252 0.43 -10.06 -6.67
N THR A 253 0.47 -8.89 -7.31
CA THR A 253 -0.58 -7.87 -7.25
C THR A 253 -1.25 -7.82 -8.62
N PRO A 254 -2.45 -8.41 -8.79
CA PRO A 254 -3.12 -8.48 -10.09
C PRO A 254 -3.52 -7.10 -10.60
N ASP A 255 -4.05 -6.27 -9.72
CA ASP A 255 -4.53 -4.94 -10.06
C ASP A 255 -3.66 -3.85 -9.43
N PHE A 256 -3.20 -2.91 -10.27
CA PHE A 256 -2.35 -1.80 -9.88
C PHE A 256 -3.09 -0.70 -9.10
N LEU A 257 -4.43 -0.68 -9.14
CA LEU A 257 -5.24 0.31 -8.42
C LEU A 257 -5.53 -0.14 -6.98
N SER A 258 -5.93 -1.40 -6.79
CA SER A 258 -6.29 -1.92 -5.46
C SER A 258 -5.06 -2.21 -4.59
N HIS A 259 -3.89 -2.46 -5.19
CA HIS A 259 -2.66 -2.89 -4.52
C HIS A 259 -2.80 -4.16 -3.67
N GLU A 260 -3.87 -4.93 -3.85
CA GLU A 260 -4.10 -6.16 -3.10
C GLU A 260 -3.17 -7.27 -3.57
N LYS A 261 -2.46 -7.90 -2.61
CA LYS A 261 -1.61 -9.05 -2.89
C LYS A 261 -2.41 -10.34 -2.84
N LYS A 262 -2.22 -11.19 -3.85
CA LYS A 262 -2.75 -12.55 -3.90
C LYS A 262 -1.63 -13.58 -3.89
N TYR A 263 -1.90 -14.76 -3.32
CA TYR A 263 -0.98 -15.90 -3.45
C TYR A 263 -1.00 -16.39 -4.88
N ASN A 264 0.18 -16.59 -5.45
CA ASN A 264 0.34 -17.22 -6.77
C ASN A 264 0.09 -18.72 -6.63
N ARG A 265 -0.93 -19.21 -7.31
CA ARG A 265 -1.29 -20.63 -7.37
C ARG A 265 -1.02 -21.24 -8.76
N GLY A 266 -0.18 -20.55 -9.57
CA GLY A 266 0.11 -20.90 -10.95
C GLY A 266 -0.41 -19.89 -11.97
N GLU A 267 -1.02 -18.77 -11.50
CA GLU A 267 -1.48 -17.69 -12.40
C GLU A 267 -0.32 -16.92 -13.02
N GLU A 268 0.78 -16.80 -12.30
CA GLU A 268 2.03 -16.20 -12.79
C GLU A 268 3.19 -17.18 -12.62
N GLU A 269 4.16 -17.11 -13.53
CA GLU A 269 5.35 -17.94 -13.52
C GLU A 269 6.20 -17.69 -12.26
N PHE A 270 6.57 -18.76 -11.54
CA PHE A 270 7.51 -18.68 -10.43
C PHE A 270 8.93 -18.46 -10.93
N VAL A 271 9.73 -17.72 -10.19
CA VAL A 271 11.17 -17.64 -10.43
C VAL A 271 11.85 -18.64 -9.51
N ILE A 272 12.45 -19.69 -10.12
CA ILE A 272 13.06 -20.80 -9.39
C ILE A 272 14.54 -20.86 -9.77
N ILE A 273 15.42 -20.75 -8.76
CA ILE A 273 16.87 -20.90 -8.92
C ILE A 273 17.31 -22.00 -7.96
N LYS A 274 17.78 -23.11 -8.52
CA LYS A 274 18.32 -24.22 -7.75
C LYS A 274 19.75 -23.91 -7.28
N ASP A 275 20.11 -24.42 -6.09
CA ASP A 275 21.45 -24.30 -5.51
C ASP A 275 21.94 -22.82 -5.48
N HIS A 276 21.02 -21.91 -5.18
CA HIS A 276 21.27 -20.48 -5.17
C HIS A 276 22.16 -20.01 -4.01
N HIS A 277 22.04 -20.63 -2.86
CA HIS A 277 22.74 -20.25 -1.62
C HIS A 277 23.14 -21.49 -0.82
N GLU A 278 24.02 -21.29 0.16
CA GLU A 278 24.48 -22.36 1.03
C GLU A 278 23.32 -23.04 1.75
N PRO A 279 23.12 -24.38 1.59
CA PRO A 279 22.01 -25.09 2.21
C PRO A 279 22.26 -25.34 3.71
N ILE A 280 21.21 -25.24 4.54
CA ILE A 280 21.26 -25.62 5.96
C ILE A 280 21.08 -27.11 6.14
N VAL A 281 20.28 -27.74 5.28
CA VAL A 281 20.05 -29.20 5.25
C VAL A 281 20.33 -29.75 3.86
N SER A 282 20.77 -31.02 3.80
CA SER A 282 20.98 -31.65 2.50
C SER A 282 19.67 -31.82 1.73
N ARG A 283 19.77 -31.85 0.41
CA ARG A 283 18.60 -32.03 -0.49
C ARG A 283 17.89 -33.35 -0.19
N GLU A 284 18.65 -34.43 0.08
CA GLU A 284 18.07 -35.74 0.42
C GLU A 284 17.24 -35.68 1.70
N LEU A 285 17.74 -34.97 2.74
CA LEU A 285 17.01 -34.83 4.00
C LEU A 285 15.75 -33.98 3.83
N PHE A 286 15.82 -32.91 3.03
CA PHE A 286 14.69 -32.07 2.70
C PHE A 286 13.62 -32.86 1.94
N GLU A 287 13.99 -33.60 0.91
CA GLU A 287 13.06 -34.42 0.12
C GLU A 287 12.45 -35.54 0.94
N LYS A 288 13.26 -36.23 1.79
CA LYS A 288 12.77 -37.25 2.73
C LYS A 288 11.71 -36.67 3.67
N ALA A 289 11.96 -35.51 4.26
CA ALA A 289 11.02 -34.86 5.17
C ALA A 289 9.71 -34.48 4.45
N ASN A 290 9.81 -33.94 3.24
CA ASN A 290 8.64 -33.57 2.46
C ASN A 290 7.81 -34.77 2.01
N ARG A 291 8.45 -35.88 1.61
CA ARG A 291 7.77 -37.14 1.28
C ARG A 291 6.96 -37.69 2.47
N ILE A 292 7.55 -37.69 3.67
CA ILE A 292 6.87 -38.09 4.91
C ILE A 292 5.63 -37.20 5.17
N LEU A 293 5.72 -35.89 4.92
CA LEU A 293 4.58 -34.98 5.06
C LEU A 293 3.47 -35.33 4.07
N ASP A 294 3.81 -35.60 2.81
CA ASP A 294 2.83 -35.92 1.75
C ASP A 294 2.11 -37.25 2.05
N GLU A 295 2.83 -38.26 2.46
CA GLU A 295 2.27 -39.54 2.88
C GLU A 295 1.29 -39.39 4.07
N LYS A 296 1.66 -38.63 5.08
CA LYS A 296 0.79 -38.34 6.24
C LYS A 296 -0.45 -37.54 5.86
N SER A 297 -0.37 -36.64 4.90
CA SER A 297 -1.50 -35.83 4.39
C SER A 297 -2.52 -36.73 3.66
N LEU A 298 -2.05 -37.59 2.76
CA LEU A 298 -2.90 -38.56 2.03
C LEU A 298 -3.64 -39.52 2.97
N THR A 299 -2.97 -39.95 4.05
CA THR A 299 -3.60 -40.82 5.07
C THR A 299 -4.70 -40.11 5.84
N GLN A 300 -4.56 -38.81 6.10
CA GLN A 300 -5.59 -38.00 6.78
C GLN A 300 -6.79 -37.70 5.87
N GLU A 301 -6.58 -37.40 4.59
CA GLU A 301 -7.68 -37.25 3.62
C GLU A 301 -8.47 -38.55 3.41
N GLY A 302 -7.79 -39.67 3.40
CA GLY A 302 -8.44 -41.00 3.37
C GLY A 302 -9.33 -41.25 4.60
N LYS A 303 -8.86 -40.87 5.80
CA LYS A 303 -9.65 -40.99 7.05
C LYS A 303 -10.83 -40.00 7.09
N ALA A 304 -10.68 -38.79 6.61
CA ALA A 304 -11.78 -37.80 6.55
C ALA A 304 -12.90 -38.24 5.60
N LYS A 305 -12.58 -38.86 4.46
CA LYS A 305 -13.56 -39.43 3.54
C LYS A 305 -14.29 -40.62 4.14
N HIS A 306 -13.66 -41.37 5.06
CA HIS A 306 -14.31 -42.51 5.75
C HIS A 306 -15.19 -42.09 6.92
N SER A 307 -14.87 -40.99 7.62
CA SER A 307 -15.67 -40.53 8.78
C SER A 307 -17.01 -39.89 8.39
N ASN A 308 -17.17 -39.44 7.16
CA ASN A 308 -18.44 -38.89 6.66
C ASN A 308 -19.42 -39.95 6.10
N ARG A 309 -19.20 -41.23 6.33
CA ARG A 309 -20.02 -42.31 5.81
C ARG A 309 -20.98 -42.96 6.84
N TYR A 310 -21.16 -42.37 8.01
CA TYR A 310 -22.20 -42.85 8.94
C TYR A 310 -23.18 -41.72 9.25
N PRO A 311 -24.49 -42.02 9.09
CA PRO A 311 -25.58 -41.08 9.37
C PRO A 311 -25.75 -40.79 10.84
#